data_eac6eb09df105028148f8d2146b665f3
#
_entry.id   eac6eb09df105028148f8d2146b665f3
#
_cell.length_a   1.000
_cell.length_b   1.000
_cell.length_c   1.000
_cell.angle_alpha   90.00
_cell.angle_beta   90.00
_cell.angle_gamma   90.00
#
_symmetry.space_group_name_H-M   'P 1'
#
loop_
_entity.id
_entity.type
_entity.pdbx_description
1 polymer ?
#
loop_
_entity_poly.entity_id
_entity_poly.type
_entity_poly.pdbx_seq_one_letter_code
_entity_poly.pdbx_strand_id
1 'polypeptide(L)'
;VKSAKPDVTVLALVGTDHHPFDRMVNLVDELLAGHDPSDGALSCLIQFGTAQAPSSAQGRDFLAKDEVKEHIDRADLVLCHGGPSTIVEILRSGKMPLVMPRDPERGEHVDGHQQRFARHMAGLGLIQLVDSVQQVRAEVEQFTAGADERLNPGIELPSPAESALRLGRIVDRLTAAAPAQRWWRRGGRRR
;
A
#
# COMPACT_ATOMS: atom_id res chain seq x y z
N VAL A 1 22.25 15.52 28.55
CA VAL A 1 21.57 14.20 28.54
C VAL A 1 21.05 14.07 27.14
N LYS A 2 21.62 13.14 26.29
CA LYS A 2 21.01 12.79 25.02
C LYS A 2 19.65 12.14 25.35
N SER A 3 18.56 12.75 24.91
CA SER A 3 17.25 12.13 24.96
C SER A 3 17.34 10.82 24.18
N ALA A 4 16.85 9.72 24.75
CA ALA A 4 16.73 8.47 24.00
C ALA A 4 15.84 8.73 22.78
N LYS A 5 16.24 8.21 21.61
CA LYS A 5 15.40 8.27 20.42
C LYS A 5 14.16 7.39 20.67
N PRO A 6 12.99 7.74 20.12
CA PRO A 6 11.78 6.94 20.28
C PRO A 6 11.92 5.59 19.58
N ASP A 7 11.22 4.59 20.11
CA ASP A 7 11.05 3.31 19.44
C ASP A 7 10.18 3.50 18.21
N VAL A 8 10.44 2.71 17.14
CA VAL A 8 9.70 2.77 15.87
C VAL A 8 9.10 1.41 15.53
N THR A 9 7.84 1.43 15.20
CA THR A 9 7.11 0.24 14.73
C THR A 9 6.79 0.37 13.25
N VAL A 10 7.30 -0.55 12.44
CA VAL A 10 7.04 -0.62 11.01
C VAL A 10 6.07 -1.77 10.72
N LEU A 11 5.02 -1.48 9.95
CA LEU A 11 4.17 -2.49 9.35
C LEU A 11 4.51 -2.64 7.87
N ALA A 12 4.77 -3.87 7.40
CA ALA A 12 4.98 -4.15 5.99
C ALA A 12 3.87 -5.05 5.43
N LEU A 13 3.28 -4.68 4.29
CA LEU A 13 2.15 -5.37 3.66
C LEU A 13 2.47 -5.70 2.21
N VAL A 14 2.76 -6.96 1.91
CA VAL A 14 3.01 -7.41 0.53
C VAL A 14 1.73 -7.59 -0.29
N GLY A 15 0.57 -7.61 0.36
CA GLY A 15 -0.73 -7.86 -0.27
C GLY A 15 -1.07 -9.36 -0.37
N THR A 16 -2.17 -9.67 -1.05
CA THR A 16 -2.74 -11.02 -1.12
C THR A 16 -2.59 -11.67 -2.51
N ASP A 17 -1.77 -11.08 -3.39
CA ASP A 17 -1.48 -11.64 -4.71
C ASP A 17 -0.69 -12.95 -4.57
N HIS A 18 -0.92 -13.89 -5.51
CA HIS A 18 -0.26 -15.20 -5.50
C HIS A 18 1.21 -15.16 -5.97
N HIS A 19 1.64 -14.08 -6.61
CA HIS A 19 3.05 -13.90 -6.95
C HIS A 19 3.86 -13.55 -5.71
N PRO A 20 4.99 -14.23 -5.46
CA PRO A 20 5.84 -13.90 -4.31
C PRO A 20 6.43 -12.50 -4.44
N PHE A 21 6.61 -11.84 -3.30
CA PHE A 21 7.21 -10.51 -3.24
C PHE A 21 8.43 -10.51 -2.29
N ASP A 22 9.35 -11.41 -2.55
CA ASP A 22 10.55 -11.64 -1.73
C ASP A 22 11.42 -10.38 -1.61
N ARG A 23 11.41 -9.50 -2.62
CA ARG A 23 12.15 -8.24 -2.60
C ARG A 23 11.74 -7.34 -1.43
N MET A 24 10.45 -7.25 -1.11
CA MET A 24 9.99 -6.48 0.05
C MET A 24 10.36 -7.18 1.37
N VAL A 25 10.26 -8.50 1.43
CA VAL A 25 10.65 -9.27 2.62
C VAL A 25 12.15 -9.09 2.91
N ASN A 26 12.99 -9.26 1.88
CA ASN A 26 14.44 -9.08 1.99
C ASN A 26 14.80 -7.64 2.41
N LEU A 27 14.10 -6.64 1.89
CA LEU A 27 14.31 -5.24 2.29
C LEU A 27 14.03 -5.03 3.78
N VAL A 28 12.94 -5.62 4.30
CA VAL A 28 12.58 -5.51 5.72
C VAL A 28 13.59 -6.22 6.61
N ASP A 29 14.05 -7.42 6.22
CA ASP A 29 15.09 -8.16 6.96
C ASP A 29 16.43 -7.38 6.96
N GLU A 30 16.80 -6.78 5.83
CA GLU A 30 18.00 -5.94 5.72
C GLU A 30 17.89 -4.64 6.55
N LEU A 31 16.70 -4.05 6.61
CA LEU A 31 16.41 -2.89 7.44
C LEU A 31 16.69 -3.20 8.92
N LEU A 32 16.14 -4.31 9.42
CA LEU A 32 16.32 -4.73 10.81
C LEU A 32 17.76 -5.15 11.12
N ALA A 33 18.40 -5.93 10.24
CA ALA A 33 19.76 -6.38 10.42
C ALA A 33 20.79 -5.23 10.45
N GLY A 34 20.49 -4.15 9.73
CA GLY A 34 21.36 -2.98 9.67
C GLY A 34 20.97 -1.85 10.62
N HIS A 35 20.03 -2.05 11.53
CA HIS A 35 19.61 -1.05 12.52
C HIS A 35 20.57 -1.05 13.72
N ASP A 36 21.00 0.14 14.13
CA ASP A 36 21.82 0.31 15.34
C ASP A 36 20.89 0.48 16.56
N PRO A 37 20.95 -0.41 17.56
CA PRO A 37 20.13 -0.28 18.77
C PRO A 37 20.33 1.03 19.55
N SER A 38 21.44 1.74 19.31
CA SER A 38 21.65 3.07 19.91
C SER A 38 20.71 4.14 19.35
N ASP A 39 20.05 3.86 18.22
CA ASP A 39 19.07 4.74 17.56
C ASP A 39 17.62 4.52 18.01
N GLY A 40 17.40 3.80 19.12
CA GLY A 40 16.09 3.39 19.62
C GLY A 40 15.77 1.96 19.19
N ALA A 41 14.65 1.39 19.64
CA ALA A 41 14.22 0.08 19.17
C ALA A 41 13.48 0.20 17.84
N LEU A 42 13.82 -0.68 16.90
CA LEU A 42 13.09 -0.85 15.63
C LEU A 42 12.43 -2.21 15.63
N SER A 43 11.11 -2.23 15.49
CA SER A 43 10.33 -3.45 15.34
C SER A 43 9.59 -3.45 14.00
N CYS A 44 9.44 -4.63 13.39
CA CYS A 44 8.67 -4.77 12.17
C CYS A 44 7.78 -6.01 12.21
N LEU A 45 6.50 -5.82 11.89
CA LEU A 45 5.58 -6.87 11.51
C LEU A 45 5.42 -6.86 10.00
N ILE A 46 5.61 -8.01 9.36
CA ILE A 46 5.35 -8.16 7.93
C ILE A 46 4.27 -9.21 7.65
N GLN A 47 3.26 -8.82 6.89
CA GLN A 47 2.36 -9.75 6.21
C GLN A 47 3.03 -10.12 4.89
N PHE A 48 3.58 -11.35 4.79
CA PHE A 48 4.46 -11.75 3.68
C PHE A 48 3.75 -12.55 2.56
N GLY A 49 2.47 -12.91 2.72
CA GLY A 49 1.65 -13.61 1.70
C GLY A 49 2.27 -14.92 1.26
N THR A 50 2.52 -15.03 -0.05
CA THR A 50 3.14 -16.20 -0.70
C THR A 50 4.66 -16.07 -0.85
N ALA A 51 5.26 -14.99 -0.38
CA ALA A 51 6.70 -14.81 -0.35
C ALA A 51 7.37 -15.71 0.71
N GLN A 52 8.68 -15.75 0.72
CA GLN A 52 9.44 -16.43 1.78
C GLN A 52 9.17 -15.78 3.14
N ALA A 53 9.09 -16.58 4.20
CA ALA A 53 8.97 -16.05 5.54
C ALA A 53 10.21 -15.20 5.90
N PRO A 54 10.02 -14.05 6.59
CA PRO A 54 11.13 -13.20 7.00
C PRO A 54 12.05 -13.93 7.99
N SER A 55 13.32 -13.57 8.00
CA SER A 55 14.32 -14.12 8.91
C SER A 55 14.50 -13.30 10.19
N SER A 56 14.23 -12.01 10.13
CA SER A 56 14.48 -11.05 11.21
C SER A 56 13.20 -10.37 11.71
N ALA A 57 12.25 -10.14 10.82
CA ALA A 57 10.97 -9.51 11.17
C ALA A 57 9.97 -10.50 11.77
N GLN A 58 9.00 -9.99 12.52
CA GLN A 58 7.84 -10.76 12.92
C GLN A 58 6.95 -11.02 11.68
N GLY A 59 6.82 -12.29 11.26
CA GLY A 59 6.08 -12.67 10.05
C GLY A 59 4.67 -13.18 10.33
N ARG A 60 3.74 -12.83 9.44
CA ARG A 60 2.45 -13.46 9.26
C ARG A 60 2.25 -13.70 7.77
N ASP A 61 1.79 -14.88 7.38
CA ASP A 61 1.44 -15.16 5.98
C ASP A 61 0.27 -14.28 5.53
N PHE A 62 -0.84 -14.31 6.25
CA PHE A 62 -2.00 -13.45 6.03
C PHE A 62 -2.51 -12.86 7.33
N LEU A 63 -3.14 -11.70 7.22
CA LEU A 63 -3.86 -11.02 8.30
C LEU A 63 -5.32 -10.85 7.88
N ALA A 64 -6.26 -11.02 8.83
CA ALA A 64 -7.64 -10.65 8.60
C ALA A 64 -7.78 -9.14 8.38
N LYS A 65 -8.84 -8.73 7.69
CA LYS A 65 -9.03 -7.31 7.33
C LYS A 65 -9.00 -6.38 8.54
N ASP A 66 -9.66 -6.79 9.62
CA ASP A 66 -9.71 -5.99 10.86
C ASP A 66 -8.35 -5.94 11.56
N GLU A 67 -7.57 -7.04 11.50
CA GLU A 67 -6.19 -7.07 12.00
C GLU A 67 -5.28 -6.13 11.19
N VAL A 68 -5.40 -6.12 9.84
CA VAL A 68 -4.66 -5.18 9.00
C VAL A 68 -4.93 -3.75 9.42
N LYS A 69 -6.21 -3.39 9.62
CA LYS A 69 -6.58 -2.05 10.07
C LYS A 69 -5.99 -1.72 11.43
N GLU A 70 -6.10 -2.62 12.40
CA GLU A 70 -5.54 -2.44 13.75
C GLU A 70 -4.02 -2.23 13.71
N HIS A 71 -3.31 -3.03 12.91
CA HIS A 71 -1.86 -2.86 12.73
C HIS A 71 -1.49 -1.56 12.02
N ILE A 72 -2.26 -1.15 11.00
CA ILE A 72 -2.05 0.16 10.36
C ILE A 72 -2.21 1.30 11.37
N ASP A 73 -3.24 1.25 12.20
CA ASP A 73 -3.51 2.30 13.19
C ASP A 73 -2.38 2.41 14.23
N ARG A 74 -1.76 1.28 14.62
CA ARG A 74 -0.69 1.21 15.62
C ARG A 74 0.72 1.49 15.10
N ALA A 75 0.98 1.20 13.83
CA ALA A 75 2.31 1.36 13.26
C ALA A 75 2.68 2.84 13.13
N ASP A 76 3.95 3.17 13.33
CA ASP A 76 4.50 4.51 13.08
C ASP A 76 4.70 4.73 11.58
N LEU A 77 5.24 3.72 10.89
CA LEU A 77 5.46 3.72 9.44
C LEU A 77 4.79 2.50 8.80
N VAL A 78 4.21 2.69 7.63
CA VAL A 78 3.59 1.59 6.87
C VAL A 78 4.23 1.49 5.49
N LEU A 79 4.93 0.37 5.25
CA LEU A 79 5.45 -0.03 3.95
C LEU A 79 4.45 -0.96 3.26
N CYS A 80 4.09 -0.69 2.01
CA CYS A 80 3.15 -1.55 1.30
C CYS A 80 3.48 -1.71 -0.19
N HIS A 81 2.90 -2.75 -0.80
CA HIS A 81 2.87 -2.91 -2.25
C HIS A 81 1.99 -1.83 -2.91
N GLY A 82 2.08 -1.70 -4.24
CA GLY A 82 1.35 -0.67 -5.01
C GLY A 82 -0.16 -0.92 -5.19
N GLY A 83 -0.79 -1.73 -4.34
CA GLY A 83 -2.22 -2.05 -4.43
C GLY A 83 -3.11 -0.89 -3.99
N PRO A 84 -4.07 -0.43 -4.84
CA PRO A 84 -4.89 0.75 -4.54
C PRO A 84 -5.68 0.68 -3.24
N SER A 85 -6.24 -0.49 -2.91
CA SER A 85 -7.04 -0.67 -1.69
C SER A 85 -6.21 -0.48 -0.42
N THR A 86 -5.01 -1.04 -0.37
CA THR A 86 -4.10 -0.92 0.76
C THR A 86 -3.62 0.53 0.94
N ILE A 87 -3.23 1.19 -0.16
CA ILE A 87 -2.81 2.60 -0.14
C ILE A 87 -3.95 3.49 0.41
N VAL A 88 -5.18 3.30 -0.08
CA VAL A 88 -6.34 4.09 0.39
C VAL A 88 -6.64 3.82 1.87
N GLU A 89 -6.46 2.60 2.35
CA GLU A 89 -6.69 2.27 3.76
C GLU A 89 -5.67 2.96 4.67
N ILE A 90 -4.39 2.96 4.29
CA ILE A 90 -3.34 3.67 5.02
C ILE A 90 -3.58 5.19 5.02
N LEU A 91 -3.93 5.78 3.88
CA LEU A 91 -4.27 7.20 3.79
C LEU A 91 -5.47 7.58 4.68
N ARG A 92 -6.47 6.69 4.79
CA ARG A 92 -7.62 6.89 5.69
C ARG A 92 -7.26 6.85 7.17
N SER A 93 -6.19 6.19 7.54
CA SER A 93 -5.66 6.24 8.92
C SER A 93 -4.85 7.51 9.21
N GLY A 94 -4.76 8.42 8.24
CA GLY A 94 -4.02 9.68 8.36
C GLY A 94 -2.50 9.51 8.20
N LYS A 95 -2.04 8.43 7.61
CA LYS A 95 -0.61 8.14 7.40
C LYS A 95 -0.24 8.21 5.93
N MET A 96 0.96 8.68 5.64
CA MET A 96 1.53 8.61 4.29
C MET A 96 2.21 7.25 4.10
N PRO A 97 1.74 6.39 3.15
CA PRO A 97 2.36 5.10 2.94
C PRO A 97 3.70 5.20 2.23
N LEU A 98 4.66 4.38 2.66
CA LEU A 98 5.85 4.04 1.89
C LEU A 98 5.46 2.94 0.90
N VAL A 99 5.68 3.15 -0.38
CA VAL A 99 5.18 2.23 -1.41
C VAL A 99 6.31 1.67 -2.25
N MET A 100 6.46 0.35 -2.21
CA MET A 100 7.28 -0.41 -3.13
C MET A 100 6.35 -1.16 -4.10
N PRO A 101 6.10 -0.67 -5.31
CA PRO A 101 5.20 -1.36 -6.22
C PRO A 101 5.84 -2.65 -6.74
N ARG A 102 5.02 -3.67 -6.93
CA ARG A 102 5.41 -4.94 -7.55
C ARG A 102 5.85 -4.72 -9.00
N ASP A 103 6.87 -5.45 -9.42
CA ASP A 103 7.48 -5.34 -10.74
C ASP A 103 7.19 -6.61 -11.57
N PRO A 104 6.42 -6.51 -12.67
CA PRO A 104 6.14 -7.65 -13.52
C PRO A 104 7.39 -8.22 -14.21
N GLU A 105 8.43 -7.42 -14.46
CA GLU A 105 9.69 -7.90 -15.04
C GLU A 105 10.45 -8.84 -14.09
N ARG A 106 10.13 -8.77 -12.79
CA ARG A 106 10.65 -9.66 -11.74
C ARG A 106 9.70 -10.81 -11.40
N GLY A 107 8.59 -10.95 -12.13
CA GLY A 107 7.57 -11.96 -11.84
C GLY A 107 6.74 -11.69 -10.58
N GLU A 108 6.77 -10.46 -10.07
CA GLU A 108 6.05 -10.08 -8.86
C GLU A 108 4.56 -9.75 -9.11
N HIS A 109 4.17 -9.59 -10.37
CA HIS A 109 2.80 -9.32 -10.81
C HIS A 109 2.60 -9.62 -12.30
N VAL A 110 1.35 -9.70 -12.76
CA VAL A 110 1.01 -9.97 -14.18
C VAL A 110 1.25 -8.76 -15.09
N ASP A 111 1.18 -7.53 -14.56
CA ASP A 111 1.36 -6.30 -15.33
C ASP A 111 1.87 -5.12 -14.45
N GLY A 112 2.17 -3.98 -15.10
CA GLY A 112 2.71 -2.78 -14.45
C GLY A 112 1.67 -1.80 -13.91
N HIS A 113 0.42 -2.20 -13.65
CA HIS A 113 -0.61 -1.26 -13.17
C HIS A 113 -0.27 -0.66 -11.80
N GLN A 114 0.32 -1.46 -10.88
CA GLN A 114 0.74 -0.96 -9.56
C GLN A 114 1.81 0.13 -9.68
N GLN A 115 2.79 -0.06 -10.56
CA GLN A 115 3.83 0.94 -10.82
C GLN A 115 3.25 2.25 -11.39
N ARG A 116 2.29 2.15 -12.34
CA ARG A 116 1.64 3.33 -12.92
C ARG A 116 0.81 4.07 -11.89
N PHE A 117 0.02 3.32 -11.10
CA PHE A 117 -0.81 3.89 -10.03
C PHE A 117 0.05 4.56 -8.96
N ALA A 118 1.08 3.87 -8.47
CA ALA A 118 1.96 4.40 -7.43
C ALA A 118 2.70 5.67 -7.89
N ARG A 119 3.21 5.71 -9.15
CA ARG A 119 3.81 6.94 -9.69
C ARG A 119 2.81 8.11 -9.76
N HIS A 120 1.56 7.84 -10.13
CA HIS A 120 0.52 8.87 -10.14
C HIS A 120 0.25 9.41 -8.72
N MET A 121 0.10 8.52 -7.74
CA MET A 121 -0.15 8.90 -6.34
C MET A 121 1.04 9.66 -5.73
N ALA A 122 2.27 9.27 -6.06
CA ALA A 122 3.47 9.99 -5.65
C ALA A 122 3.55 11.38 -6.27
N GLY A 123 3.18 11.54 -7.54
CA GLY A 123 3.08 12.85 -8.21
C GLY A 123 2.04 13.79 -7.57
N LEU A 124 1.07 13.25 -6.84
CA LEU A 124 0.09 14.00 -6.05
C LEU A 124 0.56 14.27 -4.60
N GLY A 125 1.75 13.79 -4.21
CA GLY A 125 2.25 13.92 -2.84
C GLY A 125 1.52 13.05 -1.81
N LEU A 126 0.83 11.99 -2.24
CA LEU A 126 -0.02 11.14 -1.39
C LEU A 126 0.73 9.94 -0.81
N ILE A 127 1.80 9.55 -1.44
CA ILE A 127 2.64 8.41 -1.07
C ILE A 127 4.10 8.76 -1.27
N GLN A 128 4.96 8.04 -0.56
CA GLN A 128 6.40 8.04 -0.80
C GLN A 128 6.78 6.75 -1.53
N LEU A 129 7.36 6.87 -2.74
CA LEU A 129 7.93 5.71 -3.44
C LEU A 129 9.27 5.33 -2.82
N VAL A 130 9.47 4.03 -2.59
CA VAL A 130 10.72 3.45 -2.10
C VAL A 130 11.08 2.22 -2.93
N ASP A 131 12.37 2.00 -3.18
CA ASP A 131 12.89 0.85 -3.92
C ASP A 131 14.13 0.22 -3.27
N SER A 132 14.64 0.83 -2.19
CA SER A 132 15.85 0.42 -1.48
C SER A 132 15.71 0.54 0.03
N VAL A 133 16.51 -0.26 0.75
CA VAL A 133 16.56 -0.22 2.21
C VAL A 133 17.05 1.13 2.73
N GLN A 134 17.95 1.79 2.00
CA GLN A 134 18.48 3.12 2.36
C GLN A 134 17.37 4.18 2.41
N GLN A 135 16.44 4.14 1.46
CA GLN A 135 15.29 5.05 1.46
C GLN A 135 14.39 4.79 2.66
N VAL A 136 14.05 3.52 2.95
CA VAL A 136 13.21 3.19 4.12
C VAL A 136 13.93 3.56 5.42
N ARG A 137 15.25 3.36 5.50
CA ARG A 137 16.04 3.75 6.67
C ARG A 137 16.02 5.27 6.89
N ALA A 138 16.16 6.06 5.82
CA ALA A 138 16.05 7.51 5.89
C ALA A 138 14.68 7.95 6.44
N GLU A 139 13.61 7.23 6.08
CA GLU A 139 12.28 7.50 6.60
C GLU A 139 12.15 7.20 8.11
N VAL A 140 12.76 6.09 8.58
CA VAL A 140 12.84 5.74 10.00
C VAL A 140 13.63 6.82 10.76
N GLU A 141 14.77 7.27 10.21
CA GLU A 141 15.61 8.32 10.83
C GLU A 141 14.87 9.67 10.92
N GLN A 142 14.15 10.06 9.88
CA GLN A 142 13.34 11.29 9.89
C GLN A 142 12.21 11.21 10.93
N PHE A 143 11.54 10.07 11.03
CA PHE A 143 10.53 9.86 12.07
C PHE A 143 11.12 9.99 13.46
N THR A 144 12.25 9.32 13.74
CA THR A 144 12.92 9.39 15.05
C THR A 144 13.47 10.78 15.38
N ALA A 145 13.79 11.59 14.39
CA ALA A 145 14.22 12.98 14.57
C ALA A 145 13.06 13.95 14.88
N GLY A 146 11.82 13.47 14.90
CA GLY A 146 10.63 14.31 15.09
C GLY A 146 10.33 15.24 13.90
N ALA A 147 10.94 14.96 12.75
CA ALA A 147 10.76 15.74 11.52
C ALA A 147 9.59 15.22 10.68
N ASP A 148 8.68 14.45 11.29
CA ASP A 148 7.59 13.80 10.55
C ASP A 148 6.41 14.76 10.30
N GLU A 149 6.53 15.54 9.23
CA GLU A 149 5.42 16.33 8.68
C GLU A 149 4.41 15.45 7.90
N ARG A 150 4.61 14.13 7.85
CA ARG A 150 3.83 13.17 7.06
C ARG A 150 2.54 12.69 7.72
N LEU A 151 2.29 13.11 8.94
CA LEU A 151 1.02 12.90 9.59
C LEU A 151 -0.02 13.78 8.89
N ASN A 152 -0.83 13.11 8.07
CA ASN A 152 -1.98 13.67 7.36
C ASN A 152 -1.63 14.63 6.20
N PRO A 153 -1.57 14.14 4.96
CA PRO A 153 -1.44 15.02 3.78
C PRO A 153 -2.62 15.99 3.59
N GLY A 154 -3.46 16.16 4.61
CA GLY A 154 -4.61 17.10 4.58
C GLY A 154 -5.70 16.71 3.59
N ILE A 155 -5.70 15.44 3.15
CA ILE A 155 -6.64 14.98 2.12
C ILE A 155 -7.83 14.29 2.77
N GLU A 156 -8.96 14.92 2.68
CA GLU A 156 -10.23 14.25 2.94
C GLU A 156 -10.56 13.31 1.76
N LEU A 157 -10.24 12.03 1.94
CA LEU A 157 -10.69 11.02 1.00
C LEU A 157 -12.21 10.86 1.15
N PRO A 158 -12.96 10.82 0.03
CA PRO A 158 -14.40 10.61 0.11
C PRO A 158 -14.71 9.28 0.80
N SER A 159 -15.74 9.27 1.62
CA SER A 159 -16.24 8.07 2.26
C SER A 159 -16.60 7.00 1.22
N PRO A 160 -16.65 5.71 1.60
CA PRO A 160 -17.14 4.67 0.70
C PRO A 160 -18.52 4.95 0.11
N ALA A 161 -19.42 5.55 0.89
CA ALA A 161 -20.75 5.93 0.45
C ALA A 161 -20.71 7.05 -0.61
N GLU A 162 -19.92 8.08 -0.42
CA GLU A 162 -19.73 9.15 -1.40
C GLU A 162 -19.08 8.66 -2.69
N SER A 163 -18.09 7.74 -2.56
CA SER A 163 -17.45 7.10 -3.71
C SER A 163 -18.45 6.25 -4.51
N ALA A 164 -19.30 5.47 -3.83
CA ALA A 164 -20.36 4.69 -4.46
C ALA A 164 -21.38 5.58 -5.17
N LEU A 165 -21.79 6.69 -4.56
CA LEU A 165 -22.70 7.66 -5.19
C LEU A 165 -22.08 8.34 -6.42
N ARG A 166 -20.78 8.64 -6.40
CA ARG A 166 -20.07 9.20 -7.56
C ARG A 166 -19.99 8.17 -8.70
N LEU A 167 -19.68 6.92 -8.37
CA LEU A 167 -19.65 5.84 -9.35
C LEU A 167 -21.03 5.60 -9.96
N GLY A 168 -22.10 5.53 -9.15
CA GLY A 168 -23.47 5.41 -9.62
C GLY A 168 -23.83 6.50 -10.64
N ARG A 169 -23.53 7.75 -10.34
CA ARG A 169 -23.76 8.87 -11.28
C ARG A 169 -22.98 8.77 -12.60
N ILE A 170 -21.79 8.16 -12.58
CA ILE A 170 -21.00 7.90 -13.80
C ILE A 170 -21.67 6.79 -14.61
N VAL A 171 -22.05 5.69 -13.97
CA VAL A 171 -22.74 4.57 -14.61
C VAL A 171 -24.05 5.03 -15.25
N ASP A 172 -24.88 5.79 -14.53
CA ASP A 172 -26.14 6.34 -15.04
C ASP A 172 -25.95 7.21 -16.28
N ARG A 173 -24.92 8.07 -16.27
CA ARG A 173 -24.59 8.88 -17.45
C ARG A 173 -24.13 8.04 -18.65
N LEU A 174 -23.33 7.02 -18.44
CA LEU A 174 -22.86 6.14 -19.50
C LEU A 174 -23.98 5.28 -20.06
N THR A 175 -24.90 4.81 -19.22
CA THR A 175 -26.05 4.01 -19.65
C THR A 175 -27.13 4.86 -20.32
N ALA A 176 -27.36 6.08 -19.87
CA ALA A 176 -28.29 7.01 -20.51
C ALA A 176 -27.78 7.52 -21.88
N ALA A 177 -26.46 7.64 -22.05
CA ALA A 177 -25.83 8.04 -23.32
C ALA A 177 -25.68 6.91 -24.34
N ALA A 178 -25.90 5.65 -23.94
CA ALA A 178 -25.82 4.52 -24.85
C ALA A 178 -27.06 4.52 -25.77
N PRO A 179 -26.92 4.67 -27.09
CA PRO A 179 -28.06 4.52 -28.00
C PRO A 179 -28.58 3.10 -27.83
N ALA A 180 -29.92 2.97 -27.71
CA ALA A 180 -30.60 1.68 -27.62
C ALA A 180 -30.24 0.84 -28.85
N GLN A 181 -29.19 0.07 -28.78
CA GLN A 181 -28.83 -0.87 -29.84
C GLN A 181 -29.88 -1.97 -29.82
N ARG A 182 -30.76 -1.92 -30.85
CA ARG A 182 -31.78 -2.96 -31.18
C ARG A 182 -31.08 -4.24 -31.61
N TRP A 183 -30.52 -4.99 -30.69
CA TRP A 183 -29.84 -6.25 -30.97
C TRP A 183 -30.81 -7.43 -31.15
N TRP A 184 -32.15 -7.26 -30.97
CA TRP A 184 -33.11 -8.35 -30.89
C TRP A 184 -34.13 -8.39 -32.05
N ARG A 185 -33.83 -7.84 -33.24
CA ARG A 185 -34.72 -8.03 -34.41
C ARG A 185 -33.97 -8.48 -35.65
N ARG A 186 -33.39 -9.67 -35.62
CA ARG A 186 -33.11 -10.49 -36.80
C ARG A 186 -33.18 -11.98 -36.41
N GLY A 187 -34.36 -12.53 -36.37
CA GLY A 187 -34.56 -13.93 -36.18
C GLY A 187 -35.97 -14.31 -36.62
N GLY A 188 -36.13 -14.76 -37.86
CA GLY A 188 -37.28 -15.56 -38.19
C GLY A 188 -38.14 -15.10 -39.32
N ARG A 189 -37.75 -15.39 -40.53
CA ARG A 189 -38.66 -16.00 -41.55
C ARG A 189 -37.85 -16.94 -42.41
N ARG A 190 -37.95 -18.20 -42.16
CA ARG A 190 -37.72 -19.21 -43.18
C ARG A 190 -39.07 -19.88 -43.47
N ARG A 191 -39.41 -19.90 -44.72
CA ARG A 191 -40.46 -20.73 -45.28
C ARG A 191 -40.01 -22.19 -45.28
#